data_679f27a5199c3b63062666d8af4e70ac
#
_entry.id   679f27a5199c3b63062666d8af4e70ac
#
_cell.length_a   1.000
_cell.length_b   1.000
_cell.length_c   1.000
_cell.angle_alpha   90.00
_cell.angle_beta   90.00
_cell.angle_gamma   90.00
#
_symmetry.space_group_name_H-M   'P 1'
#
loop_
_entity.id
_entity.type
_entity.pdbx_description
1 polymer ?
#
loop_
_entity_poly.entity_id
_entity_poly.type
_entity_poly.pdbx_seq_one_letter_code
_entity_poly.pdbx_strand_id
1 'polypeptide(L)'
;MKTNEKYVKWTTKDYVKTAFMFMIEAGVLIAVLFGVFLLNFTGGGLKEFFTQGANAVYGIYSVLTVVLLVVINYIFYCYEKREFISKPSNVFMHLTIFAVSALICFGVGLVKQYARPFALCALLSLLLIDRRSAIFNNSVFCIFMLLIDFVTERNGSPMFQYDRHMVISLIINFISGTTAVFFIDGEGSRLKVLAMSFLVSVPVIISAVCLEFTTNLTVLLEVFLSALASGVLSVGLMMLLLPFLEKAFRALTNFRLAELTDHKAKLIKELQQRAPGTFQHTILVSTLAEACSNAIGENPLLARACAYYHDIGKMKNPTFFTENQQGHNPHDELTPELSTDILRGHVTGGAELIRKSGLPEVLADAAEQHHGTTAIRYFYAKARKFTDGDLDIEDFCYYGPKPQTKINAIIMICDASEAKVRTINNRSHENVDKAVKEIIEERIDMDQFSECDITLRELDVIRNTITNSLAGVYHERVKYPKLKMGSKNGK
;
A
#
# COMPACT_ATOMS: atom_id res chain seq x y z
N MET A 1 6.41 -11.99 -13.83
CA MET A 1 7.63 -11.21 -14.03
C MET A 1 8.34 -11.15 -12.70
N LYS A 2 9.57 -11.62 -12.59
CA LYS A 2 10.36 -11.53 -11.35
C LYS A 2 10.78 -10.07 -11.22
N THR A 3 10.23 -9.34 -10.26
CA THR A 3 10.79 -8.10 -9.79
C THR A 3 12.20 -8.40 -9.29
N ASN A 4 13.21 -7.67 -9.74
CA ASN A 4 14.55 -7.69 -9.18
C ASN A 4 14.46 -7.10 -7.76
N GLU A 5 14.02 -7.92 -6.80
CA GLU A 5 14.16 -7.59 -5.39
C GLU A 5 15.67 -7.51 -5.13
N LYS A 6 16.15 -6.37 -4.67
CA LYS A 6 17.51 -6.24 -4.10
C LYS A 6 17.71 -7.46 -3.20
N TYR A 7 18.61 -8.35 -3.58
CA TYR A 7 19.00 -9.47 -2.73
C TYR A 7 19.68 -8.89 -1.47
N VAL A 8 18.88 -8.50 -0.49
CA VAL A 8 19.39 -8.27 0.85
C VAL A 8 20.03 -9.59 1.25
N LYS A 9 21.36 -9.66 1.28
CA LYS A 9 22.08 -10.85 1.74
C LYS A 9 21.79 -11.01 3.20
N TRP A 10 20.83 -11.87 3.51
CA TRP A 10 20.54 -12.21 4.89
C TRP A 10 21.72 -12.92 5.51
N THR A 11 22.09 -12.47 6.68
CA THR A 11 23.05 -13.14 7.55
C THR A 11 22.35 -14.24 8.33
N THR A 12 23.11 -15.19 8.87
CA THR A 12 22.57 -16.21 9.78
C THR A 12 21.79 -15.58 10.95
N LYS A 13 22.22 -14.38 11.40
CA LYS A 13 21.55 -13.64 12.48
C LYS A 13 20.13 -13.17 12.08
N ASP A 14 19.94 -12.78 10.84
CA ASP A 14 18.62 -12.35 10.32
C ASP A 14 17.65 -13.54 10.27
N TYR A 15 18.11 -14.70 9.77
CA TYR A 15 17.30 -15.92 9.77
C TYR A 15 16.92 -16.35 11.19
N VAL A 16 17.86 -16.31 12.15
CA VAL A 16 17.58 -16.67 13.55
C VAL A 16 16.59 -15.69 14.18
N LYS A 17 16.75 -14.39 13.94
CA LYS A 17 15.84 -13.36 14.46
C LYS A 17 14.41 -13.56 13.93
N THR A 18 14.26 -13.78 12.64
CA THR A 18 12.93 -13.98 12.03
C THR A 18 12.32 -15.31 12.44
N ALA A 19 13.11 -16.41 12.52
CA ALA A 19 12.64 -17.68 13.04
C ALA A 19 12.11 -17.57 14.47
N PHE A 20 12.79 -16.79 15.32
CA PHE A 20 12.33 -16.52 16.69
C PHE A 20 10.96 -15.81 16.71
N MET A 21 10.72 -14.85 15.80
CA MET A 21 9.42 -14.19 15.71
C MET A 21 8.30 -15.17 15.28
N PHE A 22 8.59 -16.08 14.35
CA PHE A 22 7.64 -17.12 13.95
C PHE A 22 7.42 -18.18 15.07
N MET A 23 8.40 -18.41 15.94
CA MET A 23 8.17 -19.23 17.15
C MET A 23 7.19 -18.55 18.13
N ILE A 24 7.25 -17.21 18.26
CA ILE A 24 6.24 -16.46 19.02
C ILE A 24 4.86 -16.62 18.37
N GLU A 25 4.77 -16.55 17.05
CA GLU A 25 3.53 -16.80 16.31
C GLU A 25 2.98 -18.20 16.62
N ALA A 26 3.80 -19.23 16.55
CA ALA A 26 3.40 -20.59 16.93
C ALA A 26 2.85 -20.65 18.35
N GLY A 27 3.54 -20.02 19.32
CA GLY A 27 3.09 -19.94 20.71
C GLY A 27 1.72 -19.28 20.87
N VAL A 28 1.47 -18.17 20.15
CA VAL A 28 0.17 -17.47 20.19
C VAL A 28 -0.94 -18.31 19.53
N LEU A 29 -0.69 -18.93 18.38
CA LEU A 29 -1.69 -19.78 17.72
C LEU A 29 -2.01 -21.03 18.54
N ILE A 30 -1.02 -21.63 19.21
CA ILE A 30 -1.24 -22.71 20.17
C ILE A 30 -2.07 -22.22 21.36
N ALA A 31 -1.80 -21.01 21.87
CA ALA A 31 -2.59 -20.43 22.96
C ALA A 31 -4.04 -20.15 22.53
N VAL A 32 -4.28 -19.71 21.28
CA VAL A 32 -5.62 -19.56 20.72
C VAL A 32 -6.33 -20.91 20.64
N LEU A 33 -5.68 -21.93 20.11
CA LEU A 33 -6.22 -23.29 20.02
C LEU A 33 -6.57 -23.86 21.40
N PHE A 34 -5.67 -23.69 22.37
CA PHE A 34 -5.89 -24.12 23.77
C PHE A 34 -7.00 -23.32 24.45
N GLY A 35 -7.09 -22.01 24.21
CA GLY A 35 -8.18 -21.18 24.70
C GLY A 35 -9.55 -21.62 24.16
N VAL A 36 -9.64 -21.91 22.86
CA VAL A 36 -10.83 -22.48 22.25
C VAL A 36 -11.20 -23.83 22.88
N PHE A 37 -10.22 -24.70 23.05
CA PHE A 37 -10.41 -25.97 23.75
C PHE A 37 -10.98 -25.79 25.16
N LEU A 38 -10.39 -24.89 25.98
CA LEU A 38 -10.86 -24.63 27.33
C LEU A 38 -12.29 -24.08 27.39
N LEU A 39 -12.66 -23.21 26.44
CA LEU A 39 -14.01 -22.65 26.36
C LEU A 39 -15.10 -23.70 26.03
N ASN A 40 -14.73 -24.78 25.35
CA ASN A 40 -15.64 -25.84 24.93
C ASN A 40 -15.56 -27.09 25.83
N PHE A 41 -14.53 -27.22 26.67
CA PHE A 41 -14.37 -28.38 27.53
C PHE A 41 -15.32 -28.31 28.74
N THR A 42 -16.43 -29.04 28.66
CA THR A 42 -17.48 -29.05 29.68
C THR A 42 -17.40 -30.23 30.63
N GLY A 43 -16.52 -31.22 30.37
CA GLY A 43 -16.43 -32.47 31.09
C GLY A 43 -15.14 -32.61 31.87
N GLY A 44 -15.21 -32.73 33.22
CA GLY A 44 -14.09 -33.05 34.09
C GLY A 44 -12.99 -31.97 34.18
N GLY A 45 -12.06 -32.12 35.10
CA GLY A 45 -10.91 -31.23 35.19
C GLY A 45 -9.87 -31.51 34.09
N LEU A 46 -9.01 -30.54 33.76
CA LEU A 46 -7.85 -30.69 32.86
C LEU A 46 -7.04 -31.98 33.15
N LYS A 47 -7.00 -32.40 34.41
CA LYS A 47 -6.36 -33.65 34.85
C LYS A 47 -7.01 -34.87 34.22
N GLU A 48 -8.33 -34.89 34.10
CA GLU A 48 -9.10 -36.00 33.50
C GLU A 48 -8.90 -36.08 31.99
N PHE A 49 -8.78 -34.94 31.29
CA PHE A 49 -8.40 -34.87 29.88
C PHE A 49 -7.04 -35.54 29.63
N PHE A 50 -6.02 -35.21 30.41
CA PHE A 50 -4.68 -35.78 30.23
C PHE A 50 -4.56 -37.24 30.69
N THR A 51 -5.47 -37.75 31.53
CA THR A 51 -5.51 -39.16 31.93
C THR A 51 -6.16 -40.04 30.86
N GLN A 52 -6.99 -39.49 29.97
CA GLN A 52 -7.50 -40.21 28.80
C GLN A 52 -6.44 -40.16 27.68
N GLY A 53 -5.61 -41.22 27.59
CA GLY A 53 -4.45 -41.25 26.71
C GLY A 53 -4.71 -40.88 25.23
N ALA A 54 -5.90 -41.19 24.68
CA ALA A 54 -6.28 -40.78 23.31
C ALA A 54 -6.36 -39.26 23.18
N ASN A 55 -6.96 -38.54 24.12
CA ASN A 55 -7.12 -37.09 24.05
C ASN A 55 -5.75 -36.36 24.14
N ALA A 56 -4.85 -36.86 24.92
CA ALA A 56 -3.48 -36.32 25.01
C ALA A 56 -2.74 -36.46 23.69
N VAL A 57 -2.87 -37.62 23.02
CA VAL A 57 -2.28 -37.85 21.69
C VAL A 57 -2.84 -36.88 20.63
N TYR A 58 -4.16 -36.67 20.58
CA TYR A 58 -4.78 -35.72 19.67
C TYR A 58 -4.35 -34.28 19.95
N GLY A 59 -4.22 -33.89 21.22
CA GLY A 59 -3.68 -32.60 21.63
C GLY A 59 -2.26 -32.38 21.11
N ILE A 60 -1.38 -33.39 21.25
CA ILE A 60 -0.01 -33.37 20.74
C ILE A 60 0.01 -33.22 19.21
N TYR A 61 -0.79 -33.99 18.49
CA TYR A 61 -0.88 -33.87 17.03
C TYR A 61 -1.38 -32.50 16.59
N SER A 62 -2.33 -31.90 17.28
CA SER A 62 -2.84 -30.56 16.99
C SER A 62 -1.73 -29.50 17.17
N VAL A 63 -0.95 -29.58 18.24
CA VAL A 63 0.20 -28.68 18.49
C VAL A 63 1.28 -28.87 17.42
N LEU A 64 1.65 -30.10 17.09
CA LEU A 64 2.63 -30.40 16.04
C LEU A 64 2.18 -29.85 14.67
N THR A 65 0.88 -29.94 14.37
CA THR A 65 0.32 -29.41 13.13
C THR A 65 0.41 -27.88 13.09
N VAL A 66 0.10 -27.17 14.21
CA VAL A 66 0.28 -25.71 14.29
C VAL A 66 1.74 -25.32 14.06
N VAL A 67 2.68 -26.03 14.69
CA VAL A 67 4.12 -25.78 14.49
C VAL A 67 4.49 -25.99 13.02
N LEU A 68 4.01 -27.08 12.40
CA LEU A 68 4.26 -27.35 10.98
C LEU A 68 3.71 -26.24 10.09
N LEU A 69 2.48 -25.75 10.35
CA LEU A 69 1.87 -24.65 9.57
C LEU A 69 2.69 -23.36 9.67
N VAL A 70 3.18 -23.05 10.87
CA VAL A 70 4.05 -21.87 11.08
C VAL A 70 5.40 -22.03 10.39
N VAL A 71 5.98 -23.22 10.39
CA VAL A 71 7.21 -23.50 9.64
C VAL A 71 6.99 -23.36 8.13
N ILE A 72 5.87 -23.82 7.60
CA ILE A 72 5.49 -23.65 6.19
C ILE A 72 5.33 -22.14 5.86
N ASN A 73 4.66 -21.36 6.73
CA ASN A 73 4.56 -19.91 6.60
C ASN A 73 5.96 -19.26 6.59
N TYR A 74 6.81 -19.60 7.53
CA TYR A 74 8.17 -19.08 7.61
C TYR A 74 8.96 -19.35 6.32
N ILE A 75 8.93 -20.59 5.81
CA ILE A 75 9.60 -20.96 4.56
C ILE A 75 9.06 -20.15 3.38
N PHE A 76 7.74 -20.05 3.24
CA PHE A 76 7.11 -19.26 2.18
C PHE A 76 7.57 -17.80 2.21
N TYR A 77 7.50 -17.13 3.36
CA TYR A 77 7.91 -15.75 3.47
C TYR A 77 9.42 -15.54 3.31
N CYS A 78 10.25 -16.47 3.75
CA CYS A 78 11.70 -16.45 3.48
C CYS A 78 12.03 -16.53 2.00
N TYR A 79 11.20 -17.25 1.23
CA TYR A 79 11.41 -17.43 -0.20
C TYR A 79 10.81 -16.29 -1.04
N GLU A 80 9.55 -15.90 -0.76
CA GLU A 80 8.79 -14.95 -1.58
C GLU A 80 8.87 -13.49 -1.10
N LYS A 81 9.06 -13.26 0.23
CA LYS A 81 8.87 -11.94 0.85
C LYS A 81 9.87 -11.64 1.96
N ARG A 82 11.15 -11.79 1.69
CA ARG A 82 12.22 -11.55 2.69
C ARG A 82 12.17 -10.16 3.30
N GLU A 83 11.98 -9.13 2.48
CA GLU A 83 11.90 -7.74 2.96
C GLU A 83 10.71 -7.52 3.90
N PHE A 84 9.58 -8.17 3.62
CA PHE A 84 8.40 -8.08 4.47
C PHE A 84 8.70 -8.60 5.88
N ILE A 85 9.26 -9.80 6.02
CA ILE A 85 9.54 -10.41 7.33
C ILE A 85 10.80 -9.85 8.02
N SER A 86 11.63 -9.06 7.33
CA SER A 86 12.77 -8.36 7.96
C SER A 86 12.31 -7.36 9.03
N LYS A 87 11.09 -6.83 8.89
CA LYS A 87 10.47 -5.89 9.84
C LYS A 87 9.60 -6.65 10.85
N PRO A 88 9.91 -6.62 12.16
CA PRO A 88 9.12 -7.29 13.19
C PRO A 88 7.63 -6.92 13.15
N SER A 89 7.32 -5.65 12.89
CA SER A 89 5.93 -5.16 12.77
C SER A 89 5.10 -5.95 11.77
N ASN A 90 5.71 -6.37 10.65
CA ASN A 90 5.01 -7.11 9.60
C ASN A 90 4.72 -8.57 10.01
N VAL A 91 5.63 -9.21 10.76
CA VAL A 91 5.38 -10.54 11.31
C VAL A 91 4.26 -10.50 12.35
N PHE A 92 4.26 -9.46 13.22
CA PHE A 92 3.16 -9.26 14.17
C PHE A 92 1.84 -8.92 13.47
N MET A 93 1.87 -8.21 12.35
CA MET A 93 0.68 -7.95 11.52
C MET A 93 0.12 -9.27 10.97
N HIS A 94 0.97 -10.13 10.41
CA HIS A 94 0.59 -11.45 9.92
C HIS A 94 -0.06 -12.29 11.04
N LEU A 95 0.59 -12.40 12.20
CA LEU A 95 0.05 -13.08 13.39
C LEU A 95 -1.33 -12.52 13.79
N THR A 96 -1.48 -11.18 13.80
CA THR A 96 -2.73 -10.52 14.18
C THR A 96 -3.85 -10.87 13.21
N ILE A 97 -3.57 -10.89 11.89
CA ILE A 97 -4.54 -11.29 10.86
C ILE A 97 -5.05 -12.71 11.14
N PHE A 98 -4.15 -13.67 11.40
CA PHE A 98 -4.52 -15.05 11.67
C PHE A 98 -5.32 -15.19 12.96
N ALA A 99 -4.80 -14.66 14.07
CA ALA A 99 -5.42 -14.80 15.38
C ALA A 99 -6.81 -14.15 15.47
N VAL A 100 -6.93 -12.91 14.97
CA VAL A 100 -8.20 -12.18 14.98
C VAL A 100 -9.22 -12.85 14.07
N SER A 101 -8.82 -13.25 12.86
CA SER A 101 -9.73 -13.95 11.94
C SER A 101 -10.21 -15.29 12.52
N ALA A 102 -9.32 -16.06 13.17
CA ALA A 102 -9.66 -17.33 13.79
C ALA A 102 -10.66 -17.17 14.95
N LEU A 103 -10.40 -16.22 15.86
CA LEU A 103 -11.29 -15.95 16.99
C LEU A 103 -12.68 -15.49 16.54
N ILE A 104 -12.75 -14.63 15.52
CA ILE A 104 -14.02 -14.16 14.96
C ILE A 104 -14.76 -15.31 14.26
N CYS A 105 -14.06 -16.09 13.41
CA CYS A 105 -14.65 -17.25 12.74
C CYS A 105 -15.15 -18.29 13.76
N PHE A 106 -14.40 -18.54 14.81
CA PHE A 106 -14.82 -19.42 15.89
C PHE A 106 -16.07 -18.89 16.61
N GLY A 107 -16.06 -17.62 17.06
CA GLY A 107 -17.17 -17.03 17.83
C GLY A 107 -18.47 -16.98 17.01
N VAL A 108 -18.42 -16.57 15.74
CA VAL A 108 -19.61 -16.61 14.84
C VAL A 108 -20.06 -18.05 14.60
N GLY A 109 -19.11 -18.97 14.47
CA GLY A 109 -19.39 -20.38 14.25
C GLY A 109 -20.12 -21.07 15.41
N LEU A 110 -20.01 -20.58 16.65
CA LEU A 110 -20.78 -21.07 17.80
C LEU A 110 -22.28 -20.75 17.65
N VAL A 111 -22.64 -19.67 16.93
CA VAL A 111 -24.02 -19.26 16.73
C VAL A 111 -24.59 -19.88 15.45
N LYS A 112 -23.89 -19.71 14.31
CA LYS A 112 -24.28 -20.22 13.00
C LYS A 112 -23.04 -20.58 12.18
N GLN A 113 -22.89 -21.85 11.85
CA GLN A 113 -21.71 -22.38 11.17
C GLN A 113 -21.48 -21.75 9.78
N TYR A 114 -22.53 -21.65 8.97
CA TYR A 114 -22.45 -21.09 7.63
C TYR A 114 -22.36 -19.56 7.58
N ALA A 115 -22.56 -18.86 8.71
CA ALA A 115 -22.39 -17.42 8.81
C ALA A 115 -20.95 -16.98 9.13
N ARG A 116 -20.02 -17.92 9.34
CA ARG A 116 -18.61 -17.62 9.60
C ARG A 116 -18.04 -16.73 8.50
N PRO A 117 -17.27 -15.69 8.83
CA PRO A 117 -16.64 -14.83 7.83
C PRO A 117 -15.42 -15.52 7.19
N PHE A 118 -15.70 -16.55 6.38
CA PHE A 118 -14.68 -17.45 5.81
C PHE A 118 -13.62 -16.73 4.98
N ALA A 119 -13.96 -15.60 4.33
CA ALA A 119 -13.01 -14.85 3.52
C ALA A 119 -12.20 -13.81 4.31
N LEU A 120 -12.45 -13.60 5.61
CA LEU A 120 -11.85 -12.49 6.38
C LEU A 120 -10.33 -12.52 6.38
N CYS A 121 -9.71 -13.66 6.67
CA CYS A 121 -8.24 -13.81 6.70
C CYS A 121 -7.63 -13.53 5.33
N ALA A 122 -8.22 -14.08 4.27
CA ALA A 122 -7.77 -13.86 2.89
C ALA A 122 -7.85 -12.38 2.49
N LEU A 123 -8.96 -11.70 2.81
CA LEU A 123 -9.18 -10.29 2.48
C LEU A 123 -8.24 -9.36 3.24
N LEU A 124 -8.04 -9.58 4.53
CA LEU A 124 -7.06 -8.82 5.31
C LEU A 124 -5.64 -9.04 4.79
N SER A 125 -5.27 -10.28 4.44
CA SER A 125 -3.96 -10.57 3.85
C SER A 125 -3.80 -9.93 2.47
N LEU A 126 -4.86 -9.88 1.64
CA LEU A 126 -4.84 -9.22 0.33
C LEU A 126 -4.50 -7.73 0.44
N LEU A 127 -5.19 -7.04 1.34
CA LEU A 127 -5.08 -5.58 1.46
C LEU A 127 -3.83 -5.13 2.21
N LEU A 128 -3.40 -5.90 3.22
CA LEU A 128 -2.26 -5.54 4.08
C LEU A 128 -0.92 -6.10 3.60
N ILE A 129 -0.93 -7.15 2.78
CA ILE A 129 0.29 -7.79 2.28
C ILE A 129 0.29 -7.79 0.76
N ASP A 130 -0.31 -8.80 0.12
CA ASP A 130 -0.51 -8.87 -1.33
C ASP A 130 -1.36 -10.10 -1.73
N ARG A 131 -1.68 -10.20 -3.03
CA ARG A 131 -2.49 -11.28 -3.60
C ARG A 131 -1.89 -12.69 -3.41
N ARG A 132 -0.56 -12.86 -3.62
CA ARG A 132 0.09 -14.16 -3.48
C ARG A 132 0.06 -14.64 -2.04
N SER A 133 0.42 -13.75 -1.12
CA SER A 133 0.34 -14.00 0.31
C SER A 133 -1.09 -14.28 0.76
N ALA A 134 -2.09 -13.58 0.22
CA ALA A 134 -3.49 -13.80 0.55
C ALA A 134 -3.97 -15.21 0.21
N ILE A 135 -3.67 -15.71 -0.98
CA ILE A 135 -4.03 -17.07 -1.42
C ILE A 135 -3.31 -18.12 -0.56
N PHE A 136 -2.02 -17.92 -0.31
CA PHE A 136 -1.22 -18.83 0.51
C PHE A 136 -1.72 -18.84 1.97
N ASN A 137 -1.90 -17.67 2.58
CA ASN A 137 -2.41 -17.52 3.92
C ASN A 137 -3.80 -18.12 4.08
N ASN A 138 -4.68 -17.96 3.08
CA ASN A 138 -5.99 -18.60 3.07
C ASN A 138 -5.87 -20.11 3.18
N SER A 139 -4.96 -20.73 2.42
CA SER A 139 -4.75 -22.18 2.46
C SER A 139 -4.29 -22.68 3.82
N VAL A 140 -3.32 -21.98 4.42
CA VAL A 140 -2.82 -22.29 5.78
C VAL A 140 -3.90 -22.05 6.84
N PHE A 141 -4.63 -20.95 6.71
CA PHE A 141 -5.72 -20.60 7.62
C PHE A 141 -6.86 -21.64 7.61
N CYS A 142 -7.19 -22.18 6.44
CA CYS A 142 -8.18 -23.26 6.33
C CYS A 142 -7.82 -24.49 7.17
N ILE A 143 -6.55 -24.89 7.13
CA ILE A 143 -6.06 -26.02 7.94
C ILE A 143 -6.07 -25.66 9.43
N PHE A 144 -5.71 -24.44 9.77
CA PHE A 144 -5.79 -23.97 11.16
C PHE A 144 -7.24 -23.96 11.69
N MET A 145 -8.20 -23.51 10.87
CA MET A 145 -9.62 -23.56 11.24
C MET A 145 -10.15 -24.98 11.36
N LEU A 146 -9.66 -25.93 10.56
CA LEU A 146 -9.96 -27.34 10.72
C LEU A 146 -9.51 -27.88 12.09
N LEU A 147 -8.33 -27.46 12.57
CA LEU A 147 -7.87 -27.82 13.92
C LEU A 147 -8.76 -27.20 15.01
N ILE A 148 -9.20 -25.96 14.83
CA ILE A 148 -10.16 -25.32 15.76
C ILE A 148 -11.47 -26.12 15.81
N ASP A 149 -11.98 -26.52 14.66
CA ASP A 149 -13.21 -27.34 14.58
C ASP A 149 -13.02 -28.71 15.22
N PHE A 150 -11.82 -29.31 15.05
CA PHE A 150 -11.47 -30.60 15.64
C PHE A 150 -11.42 -30.59 17.19
N VAL A 151 -11.01 -29.49 17.79
CA VAL A 151 -10.98 -29.32 19.25
C VAL A 151 -12.28 -28.72 19.83
N THR A 152 -13.32 -28.57 19.00
CA THR A 152 -14.60 -27.97 19.40
C THR A 152 -15.70 -29.02 19.37
N GLU A 153 -16.41 -29.20 20.48
CA GLU A 153 -17.62 -30.01 20.50
C GLU A 153 -18.77 -29.29 19.77
N ARG A 154 -19.41 -29.95 18.81
CA ARG A 154 -20.52 -29.37 18.04
C ARG A 154 -21.61 -30.38 17.71
N ASN A 155 -22.85 -29.92 17.81
CA ASN A 155 -24.03 -30.67 17.36
C ASN A 155 -24.08 -32.14 17.88
N GLY A 156 -23.57 -32.38 19.11
CA GLY A 156 -23.51 -33.71 19.72
C GLY A 156 -22.34 -34.57 19.22
N SER A 157 -21.48 -34.06 18.35
CA SER A 157 -20.23 -34.73 17.99
C SER A 157 -19.16 -34.44 19.03
N PRO A 158 -18.57 -35.46 19.66
CA PRO A 158 -17.54 -35.26 20.68
C PRO A 158 -16.28 -34.66 20.07
N MET A 159 -15.51 -33.91 20.90
CA MET A 159 -14.19 -33.42 20.53
C MET A 159 -13.31 -34.54 19.97
N PHE A 160 -12.41 -34.19 19.09
CA PHE A 160 -11.44 -35.09 18.44
C PHE A 160 -12.07 -36.20 17.58
N GLN A 161 -13.33 -36.08 17.22
CA GLN A 161 -13.95 -36.94 16.21
C GLN A 161 -14.17 -36.20 14.89
N TYR A 162 -13.97 -36.95 13.81
CA TYR A 162 -14.21 -36.45 12.47
C TYR A 162 -15.71 -36.27 12.23
N ASP A 163 -16.13 -35.05 11.88
CA ASP A 163 -17.50 -34.75 11.48
C ASP A 163 -17.53 -34.24 10.04
N ARG A 164 -18.61 -34.57 9.33
CA ARG A 164 -18.90 -34.06 7.98
C ARG A 164 -18.80 -32.55 7.90
N HIS A 165 -19.26 -31.83 8.91
CA HIS A 165 -19.23 -30.37 8.97
C HIS A 165 -17.82 -29.77 8.96
N MET A 166 -16.80 -30.48 9.44
CA MET A 166 -15.41 -30.03 9.39
C MET A 166 -14.89 -30.00 7.96
N VAL A 167 -15.18 -31.06 7.16
CA VAL A 167 -14.77 -31.12 5.76
C VAL A 167 -15.49 -30.05 4.94
N ILE A 168 -16.80 -29.86 5.19
CA ILE A 168 -17.61 -28.82 4.58
C ILE A 168 -17.03 -27.44 4.89
N SER A 169 -16.72 -27.17 6.15
CA SER A 169 -16.11 -25.91 6.61
C SER A 169 -14.77 -25.64 5.93
N LEU A 170 -13.91 -26.67 5.81
CA LEU A 170 -12.63 -26.57 5.11
C LEU A 170 -12.81 -26.15 3.64
N ILE A 171 -13.69 -26.85 2.90
CA ILE A 171 -13.95 -26.60 1.48
C ILE A 171 -14.51 -25.19 1.29
N ILE A 172 -15.53 -24.82 2.09
CA ILE A 172 -16.17 -23.51 2.00
C ILE A 172 -15.16 -22.38 2.29
N ASN A 173 -14.34 -22.53 3.33
CA ASN A 173 -13.33 -21.55 3.71
C ASN A 173 -12.31 -21.35 2.57
N PHE A 174 -11.82 -22.44 2.00
CA PHE A 174 -10.85 -22.38 0.91
C PHE A 174 -11.43 -21.70 -0.34
N ILE A 175 -12.62 -22.12 -0.80
CA ILE A 175 -13.25 -21.55 -2.00
C ILE A 175 -13.64 -20.09 -1.75
N SER A 176 -14.28 -19.77 -0.62
CA SER A 176 -14.73 -18.42 -0.29
C SER A 176 -13.56 -17.43 -0.22
N GLY A 177 -12.50 -17.76 0.52
CA GLY A 177 -11.34 -16.89 0.66
C GLY A 177 -10.61 -16.69 -0.67
N THR A 178 -10.41 -17.76 -1.45
CA THR A 178 -9.72 -17.68 -2.74
C THR A 178 -10.51 -16.84 -3.75
N THR A 179 -11.82 -17.06 -3.88
CA THR A 179 -12.66 -16.28 -4.81
C THR A 179 -12.80 -14.82 -4.37
N ALA A 180 -12.87 -14.54 -3.05
CA ALA A 180 -12.92 -13.19 -2.53
C ALA A 180 -11.66 -12.39 -2.91
N VAL A 181 -10.48 -13.02 -2.87
CA VAL A 181 -9.23 -12.41 -3.34
C VAL A 181 -9.33 -12.00 -4.80
N PHE A 182 -9.84 -12.87 -5.68
CA PHE A 182 -9.98 -12.56 -7.10
C PHE A 182 -11.00 -11.44 -7.40
N PHE A 183 -12.07 -11.34 -6.62
CA PHE A 183 -13.07 -10.30 -6.84
C PHE A 183 -12.63 -8.92 -6.34
N ILE A 184 -11.85 -8.85 -5.27
CA ILE A 184 -11.52 -7.60 -4.58
C ILE A 184 -10.14 -7.07 -4.96
N ASP A 185 -9.28 -7.90 -5.54
CA ASP A 185 -7.93 -7.49 -5.95
C ASP A 185 -7.95 -6.27 -6.89
N GLY A 186 -7.17 -5.26 -6.57
CA GLY A 186 -7.06 -4.02 -7.34
C GLY A 186 -8.16 -2.97 -7.12
N GLU A 187 -9.22 -3.28 -6.35
CA GLU A 187 -10.26 -2.30 -6.08
C GLU A 187 -9.80 -1.21 -5.08
N GLY A 188 -9.94 0.05 -5.47
CA GLY A 188 -9.59 1.21 -4.66
C GLY A 188 -10.78 1.87 -3.95
N SER A 189 -12.03 1.48 -4.25
CA SER A 189 -13.23 2.10 -3.70
C SER A 189 -13.86 1.26 -2.61
N ARG A 190 -13.91 1.79 -1.37
CA ARG A 190 -14.56 1.12 -0.22
C ARG A 190 -16.03 0.77 -0.50
N LEU A 191 -16.76 1.67 -1.17
CA LEU A 191 -18.19 1.45 -1.48
C LEU A 191 -18.40 0.31 -2.48
N LYS A 192 -17.56 0.21 -3.51
CA LYS A 192 -17.60 -0.90 -4.46
C LYS A 192 -17.30 -2.23 -3.78
N VAL A 193 -16.25 -2.28 -2.94
CA VAL A 193 -15.89 -3.49 -2.19
C VAL A 193 -17.00 -3.90 -1.24
N LEU A 194 -17.68 -2.94 -0.60
CA LEU A 194 -18.87 -3.25 0.23
C LEU A 194 -20.00 -3.85 -0.61
N ALA A 195 -20.26 -3.33 -1.79
CA ALA A 195 -21.24 -3.90 -2.71
C ALA A 195 -20.86 -5.31 -3.19
N MET A 196 -19.56 -5.59 -3.35
CA MET A 196 -19.05 -6.92 -3.72
C MET A 196 -19.22 -7.98 -2.62
N SER A 197 -19.61 -7.61 -1.39
CA SER A 197 -19.87 -8.56 -0.31
C SER A 197 -20.89 -9.64 -0.68
N PHE A 198 -21.87 -9.29 -1.51
CA PHE A 198 -22.84 -10.24 -2.03
C PHE A 198 -22.20 -11.26 -2.98
N LEU A 199 -21.25 -10.85 -3.82
CA LEU A 199 -20.49 -11.75 -4.69
C LEU A 199 -19.60 -12.71 -3.89
N VAL A 200 -18.99 -12.23 -2.80
CA VAL A 200 -18.19 -13.05 -1.88
C VAL A 200 -19.04 -14.12 -1.20
N SER A 201 -20.34 -13.87 -1.00
CA SER A 201 -21.29 -14.87 -0.45
C SER A 201 -21.61 -16.00 -1.42
N VAL A 202 -21.55 -15.78 -2.74
CA VAL A 202 -22.02 -16.75 -3.75
C VAL A 202 -21.34 -18.13 -3.62
N PRO A 203 -20.01 -18.24 -3.50
CA PRO A 203 -19.37 -19.54 -3.33
C PRO A 203 -19.79 -20.25 -2.05
N VAL A 204 -20.02 -19.49 -0.97
CA VAL A 204 -20.49 -20.04 0.31
C VAL A 204 -21.91 -20.59 0.15
N ILE A 205 -22.81 -19.83 -0.48
CA ILE A 205 -24.20 -20.24 -0.73
C ILE A 205 -24.23 -21.53 -1.55
N ILE A 206 -23.53 -21.55 -2.69
CA ILE A 206 -23.50 -22.73 -3.57
C ILE A 206 -22.98 -23.94 -2.81
N SER A 207 -21.83 -23.79 -2.13
CA SER A 207 -21.21 -24.91 -1.41
C SER A 207 -22.09 -25.41 -0.26
N ALA A 208 -22.65 -24.49 0.54
CA ALA A 208 -23.46 -24.85 1.69
C ALA A 208 -24.77 -25.55 1.26
N VAL A 209 -25.48 -25.02 0.27
CA VAL A 209 -26.72 -25.63 -0.25
C VAL A 209 -26.45 -27.01 -0.88
N CYS A 210 -25.35 -27.12 -1.68
CA CYS A 210 -25.02 -28.41 -2.31
C CYS A 210 -24.59 -29.47 -1.29
N LEU A 211 -23.92 -29.06 -0.20
CA LEU A 211 -23.38 -30.00 0.79
C LEU A 211 -24.42 -30.41 1.85
N GLU A 212 -25.45 -29.60 2.08
CA GLU A 212 -26.47 -29.90 3.07
C GLU A 212 -27.44 -31.02 2.63
N PHE A 213 -27.64 -31.23 1.35
CA PHE A 213 -28.47 -32.31 0.77
C PHE A 213 -29.86 -32.46 1.43
N THR A 214 -30.55 -31.35 1.72
CA THR A 214 -31.88 -31.37 2.32
C THR A 214 -32.94 -30.86 1.35
N THR A 215 -34.16 -31.41 1.43
CA THR A 215 -35.33 -30.92 0.72
C THR A 215 -36.21 -30.04 1.59
N ASN A 216 -35.87 -29.88 2.87
CA ASN A 216 -36.63 -29.04 3.80
C ASN A 216 -36.37 -27.56 3.49
N LEU A 217 -37.43 -26.87 3.01
CA LEU A 217 -37.33 -25.46 2.58
C LEU A 217 -36.91 -24.52 3.72
N THR A 218 -37.34 -24.78 4.96
CA THR A 218 -36.94 -23.93 6.11
C THR A 218 -35.45 -24.04 6.42
N VAL A 219 -34.91 -25.26 6.36
CA VAL A 219 -33.46 -25.50 6.54
C VAL A 219 -32.68 -24.88 5.39
N LEU A 220 -33.12 -25.03 4.13
CA LEU A 220 -32.48 -24.42 2.98
C LEU A 220 -32.47 -22.90 3.08
N LEU A 221 -33.55 -22.27 3.52
CA LEU A 221 -33.62 -20.81 3.71
C LEU A 221 -32.68 -20.37 4.82
N GLU A 222 -32.60 -21.10 5.92
CA GLU A 222 -31.64 -20.81 7.01
C GLU A 222 -30.17 -20.91 6.56
N VAL A 223 -29.85 -21.97 5.82
CA VAL A 223 -28.53 -22.17 5.23
C VAL A 223 -28.17 -21.03 4.25
N PHE A 224 -29.14 -20.69 3.37
CA PHE A 224 -28.97 -19.60 2.42
C PHE A 224 -28.71 -18.24 3.12
N LEU A 225 -29.54 -17.88 4.10
CA LEU A 225 -29.41 -16.62 4.84
C LEU A 225 -28.08 -16.58 5.65
N SER A 226 -27.69 -17.69 6.26
CA SER A 226 -26.44 -17.80 6.99
C SER A 226 -25.25 -17.67 6.04
N ALA A 227 -25.27 -18.32 4.89
CA ALA A 227 -24.21 -18.24 3.89
C ALA A 227 -24.13 -16.84 3.25
N LEU A 228 -25.25 -16.18 3.02
CA LEU A 228 -25.30 -14.77 2.59
C LEU A 228 -24.64 -13.86 3.64
N ALA A 229 -24.94 -14.07 4.91
CA ALA A 229 -24.34 -13.33 6.02
C ALA A 229 -22.82 -13.52 6.07
N SER A 230 -22.27 -14.68 5.70
CA SER A 230 -20.82 -14.95 5.70
C SER A 230 -20.04 -13.96 4.85
N GLY A 231 -20.43 -13.71 3.60
CA GLY A 231 -19.74 -12.77 2.73
C GLY A 231 -19.88 -11.33 3.21
N VAL A 232 -21.11 -10.95 3.66
CA VAL A 232 -21.37 -9.61 4.21
C VAL A 232 -20.55 -9.37 5.48
N LEU A 233 -20.47 -10.34 6.38
CA LEU A 233 -19.63 -10.27 7.58
C LEU A 233 -18.14 -10.24 7.24
N SER A 234 -17.67 -11.04 6.26
CA SER A 234 -16.27 -11.06 5.84
C SER A 234 -15.81 -9.67 5.37
N VAL A 235 -16.57 -9.05 4.47
CA VAL A 235 -16.23 -7.73 3.94
C VAL A 235 -16.49 -6.62 4.98
N GLY A 236 -17.60 -6.68 5.71
CA GLY A 236 -17.95 -5.70 6.74
C GLY A 236 -16.90 -5.65 7.87
N LEU A 237 -16.52 -6.83 8.39
CA LEU A 237 -15.48 -6.93 9.43
C LEU A 237 -14.12 -6.52 8.92
N MET A 238 -13.75 -6.89 7.69
CA MET A 238 -12.53 -6.43 7.05
C MET A 238 -12.51 -4.90 6.99
N MET A 239 -13.59 -4.26 6.51
CA MET A 239 -13.68 -2.79 6.44
C MET A 239 -13.61 -2.12 7.82
N LEU A 240 -14.18 -2.75 8.84
CA LEU A 240 -14.14 -2.26 10.23
C LEU A 240 -12.75 -2.37 10.83
N LEU A 241 -12.06 -3.50 10.63
CA LEU A 241 -10.75 -3.77 11.22
C LEU A 241 -9.61 -3.04 10.49
N LEU A 242 -9.73 -2.85 9.17
CA LEU A 242 -8.67 -2.33 8.32
C LEU A 242 -8.08 -1.00 8.82
N PRO A 243 -8.85 0.05 9.16
CA PRO A 243 -8.28 1.32 9.63
C PRO A 243 -7.45 1.18 10.91
N PHE A 244 -7.85 0.27 11.81
CA PHE A 244 -7.10 -0.01 13.04
C PHE A 244 -5.78 -0.71 12.74
N LEU A 245 -5.78 -1.68 11.82
CA LEU A 245 -4.59 -2.41 11.40
C LEU A 245 -3.64 -1.51 10.59
N GLU A 246 -4.17 -0.69 9.67
CA GLU A 246 -3.39 0.32 8.93
C GLU A 246 -2.66 1.26 9.90
N LYS A 247 -3.34 1.75 10.93
CA LYS A 247 -2.75 2.64 11.93
C LYS A 247 -1.74 1.91 12.82
N ALA A 248 -2.07 0.72 13.32
CA ALA A 248 -1.23 -0.04 14.25
C ALA A 248 0.09 -0.49 13.59
N PHE A 249 0.03 -0.92 12.34
CA PHE A 249 1.17 -1.45 11.60
C PHE A 249 1.77 -0.48 10.59
N ARG A 250 1.23 0.75 10.48
CA ARG A 250 1.61 1.76 9.48
C ARG A 250 1.56 1.22 8.05
N ALA A 251 0.59 0.34 7.79
CA ALA A 251 0.42 -0.27 6.48
C ALA A 251 -0.22 0.70 5.49
N LEU A 252 0.23 0.63 4.23
CA LEU A 252 -0.25 1.46 3.13
C LEU A 252 -1.09 0.61 2.18
N THR A 253 -2.39 0.60 2.41
CA THR A 253 -3.35 -0.04 1.49
C THR A 253 -3.74 0.91 0.35
N ASN A 254 -4.28 0.36 -0.73
CA ASN A 254 -4.82 1.17 -1.84
C ASN A 254 -5.89 2.16 -1.35
N PHE A 255 -6.70 1.78 -0.36
CA PHE A 255 -7.68 2.68 0.24
C PHE A 255 -7.02 3.84 0.95
N ARG A 256 -5.97 3.58 1.75
CA ARG A 256 -5.22 4.62 2.44
C ARG A 256 -4.52 5.56 1.47
N LEU A 257 -3.94 5.03 0.39
CA LEU A 257 -3.32 5.84 -0.67
C LEU A 257 -4.35 6.72 -1.39
N ALA A 258 -5.54 6.20 -1.69
CA ALA A 258 -6.63 7.00 -2.27
C ALA A 258 -7.10 8.12 -1.33
N GLU A 259 -7.22 7.86 -0.02
CA GLU A 259 -7.56 8.89 0.98
C GLU A 259 -6.48 9.97 1.10
N LEU A 260 -5.19 9.59 1.01
CA LEU A 260 -4.07 10.53 1.06
C LEU A 260 -4.02 11.46 -0.16
N THR A 261 -4.54 11.02 -1.30
CA THR A 261 -4.61 11.82 -2.54
C THR A 261 -5.96 12.53 -2.74
N ASP A 262 -6.86 12.46 -1.77
CA ASP A 262 -8.10 13.25 -1.79
C ASP A 262 -7.78 14.74 -1.55
N HIS A 263 -8.36 15.62 -2.37
CA HIS A 263 -8.25 17.07 -2.22
C HIS A 263 -8.78 17.58 -0.86
N LYS A 264 -9.55 16.77 -0.15
CA LYS A 264 -10.03 17.05 1.22
C LYS A 264 -9.03 16.68 2.30
N ALA A 265 -7.97 15.95 1.98
CA ALA A 265 -6.90 15.63 2.92
C ALA A 265 -6.32 16.93 3.50
N LYS A 266 -6.13 16.97 4.82
CA LYS A 266 -5.84 18.21 5.56
C LYS A 266 -4.66 19.00 4.96
N LEU A 267 -3.51 18.38 4.79
CA LEU A 267 -2.32 19.05 4.25
C LEU A 267 -2.48 19.46 2.78
N ILE A 268 -3.17 18.66 1.98
CA ILE A 268 -3.44 18.98 0.57
C ILE A 268 -4.36 20.21 0.47
N LYS A 269 -5.38 20.28 1.30
CA LYS A 269 -6.25 21.47 1.40
C LYS A 269 -5.47 22.70 1.84
N GLU A 270 -4.57 22.57 2.82
CA GLU A 270 -3.70 23.66 3.26
C GLU A 270 -2.76 24.10 2.12
N LEU A 271 -2.16 23.15 1.37
CA LEU A 271 -1.34 23.45 0.20
C LEU A 271 -2.11 24.24 -0.85
N GLN A 272 -3.34 23.81 -1.18
CA GLN A 272 -4.20 24.50 -2.13
C GLN A 272 -4.51 25.94 -1.72
N GLN A 273 -4.67 26.21 -0.41
CA GLN A 273 -4.99 27.53 0.11
C GLN A 273 -3.79 28.44 0.21
N ARG A 274 -2.62 27.93 0.65
CA ARG A 274 -1.42 28.73 0.93
C ARG A 274 -0.50 28.88 -0.29
N ALA A 275 -0.41 27.86 -1.12
CA ALA A 275 0.48 27.79 -2.28
C ALA A 275 -0.26 27.21 -3.50
N PRO A 276 -1.24 27.93 -4.07
CA PRO A 276 -2.08 27.42 -5.16
C PRO A 276 -1.30 27.08 -6.42
N GLY A 277 -0.22 27.78 -6.74
CA GLY A 277 0.66 27.46 -7.85
C GLY A 277 1.37 26.13 -7.65
N THR A 278 1.96 25.90 -6.46
CA THR A 278 2.56 24.62 -6.09
C THR A 278 1.53 23.50 -6.11
N PHE A 279 0.30 23.74 -5.66
CA PHE A 279 -0.76 22.73 -5.71
C PHE A 279 -1.06 22.29 -7.16
N GLN A 280 -1.16 23.22 -8.12
CA GLN A 280 -1.40 22.89 -9.53
C GLN A 280 -0.22 22.13 -10.14
N HIS A 281 1.01 22.54 -9.84
CA HIS A 281 2.21 21.81 -10.21
C HIS A 281 2.20 20.38 -9.66
N THR A 282 1.91 20.22 -8.38
CA THR A 282 1.85 18.93 -7.69
C THR A 282 0.83 17.96 -8.33
N ILE A 283 -0.35 18.45 -8.76
CA ILE A 283 -1.33 17.62 -9.48
C ILE A 283 -0.74 17.09 -10.78
N LEU A 284 -0.05 17.93 -11.56
CA LEU A 284 0.52 17.50 -12.83
C LEU A 284 1.67 16.51 -12.62
N VAL A 285 2.58 16.80 -11.69
CA VAL A 285 3.68 15.89 -11.33
C VAL A 285 3.13 14.55 -10.84
N SER A 286 2.07 14.55 -10.03
CA SER A 286 1.44 13.32 -9.54
C SER A 286 0.84 12.46 -10.66
N THR A 287 0.25 13.11 -11.66
CA THR A 287 -0.30 12.41 -12.83
C THR A 287 0.81 11.79 -13.69
N LEU A 288 1.93 12.50 -13.86
CA LEU A 288 3.10 11.99 -14.56
C LEU A 288 3.74 10.82 -13.79
N ALA A 289 3.94 10.97 -12.48
CA ALA A 289 4.53 9.94 -11.64
C ALA A 289 3.69 8.65 -11.62
N GLU A 290 2.36 8.77 -11.55
CA GLU A 290 1.42 7.64 -11.65
C GLU A 290 1.57 6.91 -12.99
N ALA A 291 1.58 7.65 -14.10
CA ALA A 291 1.73 7.08 -15.44
C ALA A 291 3.09 6.39 -15.63
N CYS A 292 4.18 7.02 -15.20
CA CYS A 292 5.53 6.48 -15.30
C CYS A 292 5.70 5.20 -14.44
N SER A 293 5.20 5.23 -13.21
CA SER A 293 5.26 4.07 -12.32
C SER A 293 4.48 2.89 -12.88
N ASN A 294 3.27 3.13 -13.41
CA ASN A 294 2.50 2.09 -14.08
C ASN A 294 3.24 1.50 -15.29
N ALA A 295 3.92 2.34 -16.07
CA ALA A 295 4.65 1.91 -17.28
C ALA A 295 5.84 1.01 -17.00
N ILE A 296 6.50 1.15 -15.84
CA ILE A 296 7.63 0.30 -15.43
C ILE A 296 7.25 -0.81 -14.44
N GLY A 297 5.94 -0.92 -14.08
CA GLY A 297 5.43 -1.96 -13.18
C GLY A 297 5.60 -1.67 -11.69
N GLU A 298 5.87 -0.41 -11.31
CA GLU A 298 5.86 0.06 -9.93
C GLU A 298 4.42 0.42 -9.48
N ASN A 299 4.23 0.66 -8.16
CA ASN A 299 2.90 1.00 -7.62
C ASN A 299 2.47 2.44 -8.02
N PRO A 300 1.50 2.60 -8.95
CA PRO A 300 1.09 3.92 -9.44
C PRO A 300 0.40 4.78 -8.36
N LEU A 301 -0.40 4.17 -7.47
CA LEU A 301 -1.10 4.89 -6.40
C LEU A 301 -0.11 5.43 -5.36
N LEU A 302 0.94 4.66 -5.05
CA LEU A 302 1.99 5.10 -4.15
C LEU A 302 2.78 6.27 -4.77
N ALA A 303 3.16 6.16 -6.05
CA ALA A 303 3.85 7.23 -6.75
C ALA A 303 3.02 8.52 -6.78
N ARG A 304 1.72 8.40 -7.08
CA ARG A 304 0.80 9.52 -7.02
C ARG A 304 0.76 10.15 -5.62
N ALA A 305 0.61 9.33 -4.56
CA ALA A 305 0.59 9.82 -3.19
C ALA A 305 1.90 10.52 -2.82
N CYS A 306 3.07 9.92 -3.11
CA CYS A 306 4.37 10.54 -2.87
C CYS A 306 4.51 11.89 -3.59
N ALA A 307 4.11 11.95 -4.86
CA ALA A 307 4.15 13.19 -5.62
C ALA A 307 3.20 14.28 -5.08
N TYR A 308 2.06 13.91 -4.49
CA TYR A 308 1.16 14.90 -3.83
C TYR A 308 1.80 15.62 -2.65
N TYR A 309 2.78 15.01 -2.00
CA TYR A 309 3.39 15.54 -0.78
C TYR A 309 4.84 16.02 -0.97
N HIS A 310 5.47 15.81 -2.15
CA HIS A 310 6.89 16.12 -2.33
C HIS A 310 7.24 17.57 -2.01
N ASP A 311 6.37 18.49 -2.38
CA ASP A 311 6.55 19.96 -2.29
C ASP A 311 5.76 20.62 -1.14
N ILE A 312 5.23 19.85 -0.20
CA ILE A 312 4.38 20.37 0.87
C ILE A 312 5.08 21.44 1.73
N GLY A 313 6.42 21.40 1.80
CA GLY A 313 7.23 22.35 2.55
C GLY A 313 7.23 23.78 1.99
N LYS A 314 6.89 23.95 0.70
CA LYS A 314 6.76 25.27 0.08
C LYS A 314 5.66 26.13 0.71
N MET A 315 4.71 25.51 1.45
CA MET A 315 3.70 26.24 2.22
C MET A 315 4.25 27.18 3.28
N LYS A 316 5.49 26.99 3.73
CA LYS A 316 6.11 27.84 4.74
C LYS A 316 6.40 29.24 4.20
N ASN A 317 6.92 29.31 2.97
CA ASN A 317 7.31 30.56 2.31
C ASN A 317 6.88 30.53 0.82
N PRO A 318 5.60 30.54 0.48
CA PRO A 318 5.12 30.28 -0.88
C PRO A 318 5.65 31.25 -1.94
N THR A 319 5.78 32.53 -1.60
CA THR A 319 6.19 33.62 -2.52
C THR A 319 7.63 33.51 -2.99
N PHE A 320 8.45 32.70 -2.34
CA PHE A 320 9.82 32.42 -2.80
C PHE A 320 9.88 31.42 -3.97
N PHE A 321 8.78 30.74 -4.28
CA PHE A 321 8.71 29.80 -5.39
C PHE A 321 7.96 30.42 -6.57
N THR A 322 8.57 30.37 -7.74
CA THR A 322 8.13 31.08 -8.96
C THR A 322 6.69 30.83 -9.34
N GLU A 323 6.20 29.63 -9.14
CA GLU A 323 4.82 29.26 -9.44
C GLU A 323 3.76 29.96 -8.57
N ASN A 324 4.17 30.55 -7.43
CA ASN A 324 3.29 31.32 -6.54
C ASN A 324 3.54 32.84 -6.56
N GLN A 325 4.54 33.30 -7.34
CA GLN A 325 4.89 34.73 -7.42
C GLN A 325 3.83 35.53 -8.21
N GLN A 326 3.62 36.79 -7.81
CA GLN A 326 2.69 37.73 -8.45
C GLN A 326 3.42 39.00 -8.93
N GLY A 327 4.51 38.80 -9.72
CA GLY A 327 5.24 39.91 -10.34
C GLY A 327 6.39 40.52 -9.52
N HIS A 328 6.59 40.08 -8.27
CA HIS A 328 7.74 40.40 -7.43
C HIS A 328 8.47 39.12 -7.02
N ASN A 329 9.81 39.12 -7.15
CA ASN A 329 10.64 37.99 -6.75
C ASN A 329 11.41 38.34 -5.49
N PRO A 330 11.02 37.79 -4.30
CA PRO A 330 11.69 38.12 -3.04
C PRO A 330 13.19 37.77 -3.01
N HIS A 331 13.66 36.85 -3.88
CA HIS A 331 15.08 36.50 -4.00
C HIS A 331 15.95 37.61 -4.57
N ASP A 332 15.36 38.66 -5.14
CA ASP A 332 16.13 39.79 -5.68
C ASP A 332 16.66 40.69 -4.55
N GLU A 333 16.05 40.64 -3.36
CA GLU A 333 16.44 41.38 -2.17
C GLU A 333 17.38 40.59 -1.24
N LEU A 334 17.71 39.34 -1.59
CA LEU A 334 18.51 38.44 -0.77
C LEU A 334 19.86 38.08 -1.42
N THR A 335 20.81 37.68 -0.56
CA THR A 335 22.05 37.07 -1.04
C THR A 335 21.76 35.71 -1.66
N PRO A 336 22.63 35.24 -2.60
CA PRO A 336 22.49 33.92 -3.21
C PRO A 336 22.47 32.78 -2.18
N GLU A 337 23.27 32.86 -1.12
CA GLU A 337 23.40 31.88 -0.04
C GLU A 337 22.07 31.76 0.73
N LEU A 338 21.52 32.91 1.17
CA LEU A 338 20.26 32.94 1.90
C LEU A 338 19.09 32.43 1.03
N SER A 339 19.11 32.76 -0.26
CA SER A 339 18.17 32.24 -1.24
C SER A 339 18.25 30.72 -1.39
N THR A 340 19.46 30.18 -1.38
CA THR A 340 19.73 28.75 -1.41
C THR A 340 19.19 28.04 -0.16
N ASP A 341 19.44 28.61 1.02
CA ASP A 341 18.94 28.05 2.28
C ASP A 341 17.40 28.03 2.37
N ILE A 342 16.72 29.05 1.84
CA ILE A 342 15.26 29.09 1.76
C ILE A 342 14.76 27.97 0.85
N LEU A 343 15.39 27.75 -0.31
CA LEU A 343 15.00 26.68 -1.22
C LEU A 343 15.26 25.29 -0.61
N ARG A 344 16.44 25.07 0.03
CA ARG A 344 16.72 23.83 0.76
C ARG A 344 15.70 23.55 1.87
N GLY A 345 15.26 24.61 2.53
CA GLY A 345 14.34 24.54 3.66
C GLY A 345 12.97 23.93 3.33
N HIS A 346 12.52 23.92 2.06
CA HIS A 346 11.26 23.26 1.73
C HIS A 346 11.37 21.74 1.78
N VAL A 347 12.50 21.17 1.44
CA VAL A 347 12.76 19.73 1.43
C VAL A 347 12.67 19.19 2.86
N THR A 348 13.52 19.69 3.75
CA THR A 348 13.56 19.25 5.15
C THR A 348 12.29 19.62 5.92
N GLY A 349 11.78 20.87 5.71
CA GLY A 349 10.55 21.34 6.34
C GLY A 349 9.31 20.58 5.88
N GLY A 350 9.28 20.13 4.63
CA GLY A 350 8.23 19.29 4.08
C GLY A 350 8.16 17.93 4.77
N ALA A 351 9.28 17.23 4.84
CA ALA A 351 9.38 15.95 5.51
C ALA A 351 9.02 16.05 7.00
N GLU A 352 9.51 17.08 7.70
CA GLU A 352 9.16 17.31 9.09
C GLU A 352 7.64 17.55 9.28
N LEU A 353 7.01 18.31 8.40
CA LEU A 353 5.57 18.56 8.44
C LEU A 353 4.76 17.28 8.22
N ILE A 354 5.18 16.43 7.28
CA ILE A 354 4.58 15.12 7.03
C ILE A 354 4.66 14.24 8.28
N ARG A 355 5.86 14.13 8.89
CA ARG A 355 6.08 13.35 10.13
C ARG A 355 5.25 13.87 11.31
N LYS A 356 5.21 15.18 11.52
CA LYS A 356 4.39 15.84 12.56
C LYS A 356 2.90 15.61 12.37
N SER A 357 2.46 15.44 11.13
CA SER A 357 1.07 15.16 10.79
C SER A 357 0.70 13.68 10.95
N GLY A 358 1.63 12.81 11.36
CA GLY A 358 1.42 11.38 11.55
C GLY A 358 1.18 10.63 10.23
N LEU A 359 1.64 11.18 9.11
CA LEU A 359 1.55 10.56 7.80
C LEU A 359 2.65 9.50 7.60
N PRO A 360 2.49 8.59 6.62
CA PRO A 360 3.46 7.54 6.35
C PRO A 360 4.85 8.07 5.99
N GLU A 361 5.91 7.41 6.49
CA GLU A 361 7.29 7.81 6.28
C GLU A 361 7.69 7.90 4.80
N VAL A 362 7.16 7.01 3.96
CA VAL A 362 7.45 7.02 2.52
C VAL A 362 7.08 8.35 1.83
N LEU A 363 6.11 9.11 2.38
CA LEU A 363 5.79 10.45 1.87
C LEU A 363 6.84 11.49 2.31
N ALA A 364 7.38 11.33 3.53
CA ALA A 364 8.48 12.17 4.01
C ALA A 364 9.76 11.89 3.22
N ASP A 365 10.04 10.61 2.93
CA ASP A 365 11.16 10.20 2.07
C ASP A 365 11.05 10.84 0.68
N ALA A 366 9.86 10.88 0.09
CA ALA A 366 9.65 11.53 -1.19
C ALA A 366 9.92 13.04 -1.12
N ALA A 367 9.50 13.72 -0.05
CA ALA A 367 9.80 15.13 0.16
C ALA A 367 11.31 15.40 0.37
N GLU A 368 12.04 14.49 1.01
CA GLU A 368 13.48 14.63 1.22
C GLU A 368 14.31 14.31 -0.03
N GLN A 369 13.86 13.35 -0.86
CA GLN A 369 14.69 12.75 -1.91
C GLN A 369 14.46 13.33 -3.31
N HIS A 370 13.36 14.09 -3.54
CA HIS A 370 12.97 14.50 -4.89
C HIS A 370 13.96 15.45 -5.57
N HIS A 371 14.81 16.14 -4.82
CA HIS A 371 15.91 16.93 -5.36
C HIS A 371 17.28 16.25 -5.20
N GLY A 372 17.39 15.20 -4.37
CA GLY A 372 18.66 14.53 -4.11
C GLY A 372 19.75 15.49 -3.65
N THR A 373 20.91 15.42 -4.30
CA THR A 373 22.06 16.31 -4.06
C THR A 373 22.31 17.26 -5.23
N THR A 374 21.28 17.62 -5.98
CA THR A 374 21.43 18.49 -7.17
C THR A 374 21.76 19.92 -6.79
N ALA A 375 22.53 20.59 -7.67
CA ALA A 375 22.92 21.98 -7.47
C ALA A 375 21.81 22.97 -7.84
N ILE A 376 21.63 24.01 -7.03
CA ILE A 376 20.77 25.17 -7.29
C ILE A 376 21.53 26.16 -8.17
N ARG A 377 21.72 25.80 -9.44
CA ARG A 377 22.63 26.44 -10.39
C ARG A 377 22.39 27.92 -10.56
N TYR A 378 21.16 28.40 -10.46
CA TYR A 378 20.83 29.81 -10.63
C TYR A 378 21.53 30.68 -9.57
N PHE A 379 21.46 30.28 -8.30
CA PHE A 379 22.10 31.02 -7.22
C PHE A 379 23.62 30.83 -7.18
N TYR A 380 24.11 29.66 -7.52
CA TYR A 380 25.56 29.46 -7.73
C TYR A 380 26.09 30.40 -8.82
N ALA A 381 25.44 30.47 -9.98
CA ALA A 381 25.86 31.38 -11.05
C ALA A 381 25.70 32.86 -10.67
N LYS A 382 24.70 33.21 -9.85
CA LYS A 382 24.53 34.57 -9.29
C LYS A 382 25.66 34.89 -8.32
N ALA A 383 25.99 34.00 -7.39
CA ALA A 383 27.08 34.18 -6.42
C ALA A 383 28.44 34.34 -7.09
N ARG A 384 28.75 33.54 -8.10
CA ARG A 384 30.00 33.65 -8.90
C ARG A 384 30.21 35.03 -9.58
N LYS A 385 29.17 35.80 -9.81
CA LYS A 385 29.27 37.15 -10.37
C LYS A 385 29.69 38.20 -9.34
N PHE A 386 29.57 37.92 -8.06
CA PHE A 386 29.84 38.84 -6.98
C PHE A 386 31.08 38.45 -6.13
N THR A 387 31.69 37.31 -6.43
CA THR A 387 32.81 36.77 -5.66
C THR A 387 33.99 36.50 -6.60
N ASP A 388 35.17 37.13 -6.34
CA ASP A 388 36.39 36.92 -7.10
C ASP A 388 37.21 35.69 -6.65
N GLY A 389 36.71 34.91 -5.67
CA GLY A 389 37.34 33.73 -5.11
C GLY A 389 36.71 32.40 -5.60
N ASP A 390 37.37 31.30 -5.26
CA ASP A 390 36.87 29.97 -5.49
C ASP A 390 35.60 29.73 -4.63
N LEU A 391 34.48 29.52 -5.29
CA LEU A 391 33.19 29.23 -4.68
C LEU A 391 32.91 27.74 -4.84
N ASP A 392 32.68 27.03 -3.75
CA ASP A 392 32.33 25.62 -3.82
C ASP A 392 30.88 25.44 -4.27
N ILE A 393 30.67 24.63 -5.30
CA ILE A 393 29.33 24.31 -5.77
C ILE A 393 28.54 23.53 -4.73
N GLU A 394 29.17 22.78 -3.82
CA GLU A 394 28.53 22.03 -2.76
C GLU A 394 27.75 22.93 -1.80
N ASP A 395 28.19 24.18 -1.60
CA ASP A 395 27.49 25.19 -0.82
C ASP A 395 26.12 25.58 -1.43
N PHE A 396 25.88 25.23 -2.68
CA PHE A 396 24.65 25.50 -3.43
C PHE A 396 23.91 24.22 -3.84
N CYS A 397 24.26 23.06 -3.27
CA CYS A 397 23.57 21.79 -3.53
C CYS A 397 22.52 21.49 -2.48
N TYR A 398 21.47 20.75 -2.82
CA TYR A 398 20.61 20.13 -1.82
C TYR A 398 21.39 19.10 -0.99
N TYR A 399 20.95 18.89 0.25
CA TYR A 399 21.67 18.00 1.18
C TYR A 399 21.40 16.51 0.98
N GLY A 400 20.45 16.17 0.14
CA GLY A 400 20.03 14.79 -0.07
C GLY A 400 19.04 14.27 1.00
N PRO A 401 18.88 12.95 1.09
CA PRO A 401 19.58 11.90 0.35
C PRO A 401 19.20 11.83 -1.13
N LYS A 402 20.01 11.12 -1.93
CA LYS A 402 19.67 10.76 -3.31
C LYS A 402 18.43 9.84 -3.31
N PRO A 403 17.69 9.75 -4.44
CA PRO A 403 16.59 8.82 -4.56
C PRO A 403 16.98 7.39 -4.23
N GLN A 404 16.32 6.77 -3.25
CA GLN A 404 16.60 5.41 -2.81
C GLN A 404 15.60 4.39 -3.36
N THR A 405 14.52 4.86 -3.99
CA THR A 405 13.52 4.04 -4.63
C THR A 405 13.26 4.53 -6.05
N LYS A 406 12.80 3.63 -6.93
CA LYS A 406 12.39 4.00 -8.30
C LYS A 406 11.29 5.07 -8.30
N ILE A 407 10.36 5.03 -7.33
CA ILE A 407 9.30 6.03 -7.20
C ILE A 407 9.89 7.42 -6.94
N ASN A 408 10.86 7.55 -6.04
CA ASN A 408 11.49 8.84 -5.75
C ASN A 408 12.33 9.34 -6.94
N ALA A 409 13.00 8.42 -7.68
CA ALA A 409 13.68 8.76 -8.94
C ALA A 409 12.68 9.24 -10.02
N ILE A 410 11.51 8.60 -10.15
CA ILE A 410 10.44 9.04 -11.05
C ILE A 410 9.97 10.44 -10.68
N ILE A 411 9.72 10.71 -9.39
CA ILE A 411 9.27 12.04 -8.93
C ILE A 411 10.32 13.10 -9.27
N MET A 412 11.61 12.85 -9.00
CA MET A 412 12.70 13.75 -9.37
C MET A 412 12.70 14.10 -10.87
N ILE A 413 12.50 13.10 -11.73
CA ILE A 413 12.47 13.31 -13.19
C ILE A 413 11.20 14.06 -13.60
N CYS A 414 10.03 13.69 -13.06
CA CYS A 414 8.75 14.31 -13.38
C CYS A 414 8.68 15.77 -12.97
N ASP A 415 9.15 16.09 -11.75
CA ASP A 415 9.23 17.44 -11.21
C ASP A 415 10.11 18.34 -12.09
N ALA A 416 11.37 17.95 -12.32
CA ALA A 416 12.28 18.69 -13.16
C ALA A 416 11.79 18.83 -14.61
N SER A 417 11.15 17.79 -15.17
CA SER A 417 10.63 17.80 -16.53
C SER A 417 9.43 18.76 -16.68
N GLU A 418 8.49 18.75 -15.71
CA GLU A 418 7.36 19.68 -15.70
C GLU A 418 7.84 21.12 -15.64
N ALA A 419 8.74 21.41 -14.71
CA ALA A 419 9.30 22.75 -14.55
C ALA A 419 10.03 23.23 -15.81
N LYS A 420 10.85 22.39 -16.45
CA LYS A 420 11.57 22.73 -17.69
C LYS A 420 10.64 22.93 -18.88
N VAL A 421 9.67 22.02 -19.09
CA VAL A 421 8.73 22.11 -20.22
C VAL A 421 7.83 23.34 -20.08
N ARG A 422 7.51 23.79 -18.87
CA ARG A 422 6.77 25.04 -18.65
C ARG A 422 7.47 26.26 -19.22
N THR A 423 8.80 26.29 -19.26
CA THR A 423 9.61 27.41 -19.78
C THR A 423 9.79 27.41 -21.30
N ILE A 424 9.49 26.31 -22.00
CA ILE A 424 9.65 26.16 -23.44
C ILE A 424 8.52 26.87 -24.18
N ASN A 425 8.84 27.75 -25.11
CA ASN A 425 7.84 28.48 -25.91
C ASN A 425 7.12 27.57 -26.95
N ASN A 426 7.87 26.72 -27.64
CA ASN A 426 7.35 25.73 -28.57
C ASN A 426 7.39 24.33 -27.94
N ARG A 427 6.25 23.82 -27.48
CA ARG A 427 6.08 22.53 -26.83
C ARG A 427 5.72 21.42 -27.81
N SER A 428 6.38 21.41 -29.00
CA SER A 428 6.26 20.26 -29.91
C SER A 428 6.77 18.98 -29.21
N HIS A 429 6.27 17.85 -29.67
CA HIS A 429 6.68 16.54 -29.12
C HIS A 429 8.22 16.39 -29.12
N GLU A 430 8.89 16.81 -30.21
CA GLU A 430 10.35 16.75 -30.31
C GLU A 430 11.08 17.63 -29.27
N ASN A 431 10.60 18.86 -29.05
CA ASN A 431 11.20 19.76 -28.06
C ASN A 431 10.96 19.28 -26.63
N VAL A 432 9.78 18.70 -26.36
CA VAL A 432 9.50 18.09 -25.06
C VAL A 432 10.38 16.86 -24.85
N ASP A 433 10.51 15.97 -25.84
CA ASP A 433 11.37 14.79 -25.75
C ASP A 433 12.84 15.18 -25.49
N LYS A 434 13.34 16.17 -26.22
CA LYS A 434 14.69 16.70 -26.02
C LYS A 434 14.89 17.23 -24.59
N ALA A 435 13.92 17.99 -24.07
CA ALA A 435 13.98 18.55 -22.73
C ALA A 435 13.99 17.46 -21.64
N VAL A 436 13.13 16.44 -21.77
CA VAL A 436 13.08 15.33 -20.82
C VAL A 436 14.35 14.49 -20.87
N LYS A 437 14.86 14.24 -22.09
CA LYS A 437 16.14 13.54 -22.29
C LYS A 437 17.29 14.26 -21.60
N GLU A 438 17.44 15.57 -21.81
CA GLU A 438 18.47 16.39 -21.15
C GLU A 438 18.39 16.35 -19.64
N ILE A 439 17.17 16.32 -19.05
CA ILE A 439 16.98 16.16 -17.59
C ILE A 439 17.51 14.80 -17.12
N ILE A 440 17.14 13.73 -17.81
CA ILE A 440 17.57 12.38 -17.41
C ILE A 440 19.08 12.23 -17.51
N GLU A 441 19.69 12.68 -18.63
CA GLU A 441 21.15 12.67 -18.83
C GLU A 441 21.85 13.47 -17.73
N GLU A 442 21.37 14.67 -17.41
CA GLU A 442 21.92 15.49 -16.32
C GLU A 442 21.87 14.80 -14.97
N ARG A 443 20.76 14.08 -14.64
CA ARG A 443 20.65 13.34 -13.36
C ARG A 443 21.57 12.13 -13.32
N ILE A 444 21.81 11.47 -14.45
CA ILE A 444 22.80 10.38 -14.57
C ILE A 444 24.21 10.94 -14.36
N ASP A 445 24.57 12.03 -15.04
CA ASP A 445 25.90 12.66 -14.94
C ASP A 445 26.20 13.15 -13.52
N MET A 446 25.17 13.57 -12.78
CA MET A 446 25.26 13.96 -11.38
C MET A 446 25.18 12.79 -10.41
N ASP A 447 25.21 11.56 -10.89
CA ASP A 447 25.15 10.33 -10.07
C ASP A 447 23.93 10.25 -9.13
N GLN A 448 22.77 10.84 -9.54
CA GLN A 448 21.59 10.90 -8.67
C GLN A 448 20.87 9.57 -8.51
N PHE A 449 21.12 8.61 -9.39
CA PHE A 449 20.44 7.29 -9.36
C PHE A 449 21.32 6.17 -8.79
N SER A 450 22.49 6.48 -8.23
CA SER A 450 23.42 5.47 -7.70
C SER A 450 22.90 4.68 -6.49
N GLU A 451 21.92 5.25 -5.77
CA GLU A 451 21.33 4.61 -4.58
C GLU A 451 20.00 3.91 -4.86
N CYS A 452 19.52 3.90 -6.12
CA CYS A 452 18.31 3.18 -6.51
C CYS A 452 18.58 2.21 -7.67
N ASP A 453 17.75 1.19 -7.79
CA ASP A 453 17.91 0.10 -8.78
C ASP A 453 17.19 0.38 -10.11
N ILE A 454 16.99 1.66 -10.46
CA ILE A 454 16.42 2.05 -11.74
C ILE A 454 17.38 1.72 -12.90
N THR A 455 16.86 1.12 -13.95
CA THR A 455 17.65 0.71 -15.12
C THR A 455 17.57 1.75 -16.23
N LEU A 456 18.57 1.78 -17.11
CA LEU A 456 18.55 2.65 -18.31
C LEU A 456 17.33 2.38 -19.20
N ARG A 457 16.87 1.12 -19.26
CA ARG A 457 15.66 0.76 -20.00
C ARG A 457 14.40 1.38 -19.37
N GLU A 458 14.30 1.36 -18.05
CA GLU A 458 13.19 2.00 -17.34
C GLU A 458 13.21 3.51 -17.50
N LEU A 459 14.41 4.13 -17.47
CA LEU A 459 14.56 5.58 -17.75
C LEU A 459 14.09 5.95 -19.15
N ASP A 460 14.33 5.11 -20.16
CA ASP A 460 13.82 5.33 -21.52
C ASP A 460 12.29 5.21 -21.59
N VAL A 461 11.69 4.24 -20.88
CA VAL A 461 10.23 4.10 -20.76
C VAL A 461 9.63 5.34 -20.07
N ILE A 462 10.24 5.82 -18.99
CA ILE A 462 9.83 7.02 -18.25
C ILE A 462 9.90 8.25 -19.16
N ARG A 463 11.00 8.44 -19.91
CA ARG A 463 11.14 9.53 -20.89
C ARG A 463 9.98 9.56 -21.87
N ASN A 464 9.71 8.44 -22.53
CA ASN A 464 8.63 8.32 -23.51
C ASN A 464 7.26 8.61 -22.89
N THR A 465 7.02 8.14 -21.67
CA THR A 465 5.76 8.34 -20.95
C THR A 465 5.54 9.82 -20.60
N ILE A 466 6.57 10.50 -20.07
CA ILE A 466 6.51 11.93 -19.74
C ILE A 466 6.31 12.75 -21.02
N THR A 467 7.08 12.46 -22.08
CA THR A 467 6.99 13.17 -23.36
C THR A 467 5.58 13.10 -23.95
N ASN A 468 5.00 11.90 -24.02
CA ASN A 468 3.64 11.72 -24.55
C ASN A 468 2.60 12.43 -23.67
N SER A 469 2.74 12.38 -22.35
CA SER A 469 1.79 13.02 -21.43
C SER A 469 1.87 14.55 -21.51
N LEU A 470 3.05 15.16 -21.49
CA LEU A 470 3.23 16.61 -21.51
C LEU A 470 2.91 17.20 -22.89
N ALA A 471 3.28 16.54 -23.99
CA ALA A 471 2.90 16.97 -25.33
C ALA A 471 1.37 17.01 -25.50
N GLY A 472 0.65 16.04 -24.91
CA GLY A 472 -0.82 16.00 -24.91
C GLY A 472 -1.48 17.11 -24.10
N VAL A 473 -0.92 17.45 -22.92
CA VAL A 473 -1.47 18.50 -22.04
C VAL A 473 -1.35 19.88 -22.64
N TYR A 474 -0.28 20.16 -23.39
CA TYR A 474 0.04 21.47 -23.92
C TYR A 474 -0.32 21.66 -25.40
N HIS A 475 -1.20 20.80 -26.00
CA HIS A 475 -1.68 21.02 -27.35
C HIS A 475 -2.30 22.43 -27.54
N GLU A 476 -1.85 23.17 -28.52
CA GLU A 476 -2.45 24.47 -28.89
C GLU A 476 -3.92 24.27 -29.18
N ARG A 477 -4.79 24.96 -28.43
CA ARG A 477 -6.20 25.06 -28.81
C ARG A 477 -6.33 25.81 -30.09
N VAL A 478 -7.08 25.24 -31.06
CA VAL A 478 -7.46 25.93 -32.32
C VAL A 478 -8.02 27.31 -31.97
N LYS A 479 -7.40 28.35 -32.47
CA LYS A 479 -7.91 29.72 -32.31
C LYS A 479 -9.24 29.82 -33.06
N TYR A 480 -10.35 29.84 -32.34
CA TYR A 480 -11.64 30.08 -32.94
C TYR A 480 -11.66 31.47 -33.55
N PRO A 481 -12.05 31.62 -34.84
CA PRO A 481 -12.19 32.94 -35.50
C PRO A 481 -13.24 33.74 -34.73
N LYS A 482 -12.93 35.02 -34.46
CA LYS A 482 -13.90 35.94 -33.87
C LYS A 482 -15.02 36.15 -34.90
N LEU A 483 -16.20 35.60 -34.65
CA LEU A 483 -17.41 35.92 -35.38
C LEU A 483 -17.74 37.40 -35.15
N LYS A 484 -17.56 38.24 -36.15
CA LYS A 484 -18.13 39.59 -36.15
C LYS A 484 -19.66 39.44 -36.22
N MET A 485 -20.33 39.55 -35.10
CA MET A 485 -21.78 39.72 -35.12
C MET A 485 -22.06 41.05 -35.77
N GLY A 486 -22.61 41.02 -37.01
CA GLY A 486 -23.05 42.20 -37.72
C GLY A 486 -24.10 42.95 -36.88
N SER A 487 -23.86 44.23 -36.63
CA SER A 487 -24.83 45.13 -36.05
C SER A 487 -26.07 45.12 -36.97
N LYS A 488 -27.17 44.55 -36.50
CA LYS A 488 -28.49 44.82 -37.10
C LYS A 488 -28.86 46.25 -36.73
N ASN A 489 -28.46 47.22 -37.56
CA ASN A 489 -29.09 48.53 -37.57
C ASN A 489 -30.53 48.35 -38.04
N GLY A 490 -31.46 48.56 -37.13
CA GLY A 490 -32.88 48.58 -37.42
C GLY A 490 -33.29 49.73 -38.37
N LYS A 491 -34.22 49.42 -39.19
CA LYS A 491 -35.22 50.35 -39.66
C LYS A 491 -36.54 49.97 -39.04
#